data_1628d7ad1d2bbea20da7146c736af111
#
_entry.id   1628d7ad1d2bbea20da7146c736af111
#
_cell.length_a   1.000
_cell.length_b   1.000
_cell.length_c   1.000
_cell.angle_alpha   90.00
_cell.angle_beta   90.00
_cell.angle_gamma   90.00
#
_symmetry.space_group_name_H-M   'P 1'
#
loop_
_entity.id
_entity.type
_entity.pdbx_description
1 polymer ?
#
loop_
_entity_poly.entity_id
_entity_poly.type
_entity_poly.pdbx_seq_one_letter_code
_entity_poly.pdbx_strand_id
1 'polypeptide(L)'
;PPFLEVINKRASHRRFTKASLTIEELSFLLWCTQGVKRVFKNGFMTFKTVPSAGARHPFETYLVLNRVKGINRGLYRYVPHGHKLLFIKSLESEFENLEKILLNRAHIINAPVIFFWTVVPYRTVWKYKNPSYKMISIEIGMICQNLYLASEAIGCGTCGTEIYIQDQTDDFLGVDGEDEFTVFLAPVGKPAAKLEITNFLSNPQNNVDLNKLKKLEGKYSGVIELDIKIKDGSLFLILSSGEIALKIHNETEFITEWNPAVWQILAVKFLLDDEGRPTSMEVLTINGLSFSFNSVE
;
A
#
# COMPACT_ATOMS: atom_id res chain seq x y z
N PRO A 1 18.23 14.05 -7.13
CA PRO A 1 17.74 14.46 -8.46
C PRO A 1 17.10 15.85 -8.42
N PRO A 2 17.00 16.57 -9.56
CA PRO A 2 16.26 17.82 -9.64
C PRO A 2 14.79 17.63 -9.24
N PHE A 3 14.19 18.66 -8.62
CA PHE A 3 12.84 18.56 -8.07
C PHE A 3 11.78 18.21 -9.14
N LEU A 4 11.88 18.76 -10.34
CA LEU A 4 10.97 18.46 -11.45
C LEU A 4 11.05 16.98 -11.87
N GLU A 5 12.22 16.39 -11.84
CA GLU A 5 12.42 14.96 -12.12
C GLU A 5 11.70 14.10 -11.07
N VAL A 6 11.82 14.45 -9.78
CA VAL A 6 11.13 13.75 -8.68
C VAL A 6 9.61 13.84 -8.85
N ILE A 7 9.08 15.02 -9.17
CA ILE A 7 7.64 15.22 -9.42
C ILE A 7 7.15 14.32 -10.57
N ASN A 8 7.90 14.28 -11.68
CA ASN A 8 7.51 13.52 -12.87
C ASN A 8 7.59 12.00 -12.66
N LYS A 9 8.57 11.53 -11.88
CA LYS A 9 8.77 10.11 -11.59
C LYS A 9 7.88 9.57 -10.48
N ARG A 10 7.42 10.43 -9.56
CA ARG A 10 6.61 10.01 -8.43
C ARG A 10 5.43 9.14 -8.86
N ALA A 11 5.37 7.93 -8.32
CA ALA A 11 4.28 6.98 -8.54
C ALA A 11 3.89 6.30 -7.22
N SER A 12 2.69 5.68 -7.18
CA SER A 12 2.28 4.83 -6.07
C SER A 12 2.86 3.43 -6.25
N HIS A 13 3.88 3.09 -5.47
CA HIS A 13 4.57 1.81 -5.52
C HIS A 13 3.97 0.83 -4.53
N ARG A 14 3.50 -0.31 -5.02
CA ARG A 14 2.88 -1.39 -4.23
C ARG A 14 3.64 -2.72 -4.30
N ARG A 15 4.83 -2.71 -4.92
CA ARG A 15 5.73 -3.86 -4.97
C ARG A 15 7.13 -3.42 -4.56
N PHE A 16 7.67 -4.11 -3.57
CA PHE A 16 8.99 -3.82 -3.03
C PHE A 16 9.90 -5.03 -3.13
N THR A 17 11.18 -4.79 -3.34
CA THR A 17 12.20 -5.82 -3.26
C THR A 17 12.42 -6.23 -1.78
N LYS A 18 13.21 -7.28 -1.57
CA LYS A 18 13.64 -7.69 -0.23
C LYS A 18 14.75 -6.80 0.35
N ALA A 19 15.20 -5.77 -0.38
CA ALA A 19 16.27 -4.88 0.07
C ALA A 19 15.88 -4.11 1.34
N SER A 20 16.84 -3.98 2.25
CA SER A 20 16.70 -3.16 3.46
C SER A 20 16.90 -1.68 3.13
N LEU A 21 16.29 -0.79 3.89
CA LEU A 21 16.68 0.62 3.94
C LEU A 21 17.93 0.80 4.81
N THR A 22 18.69 1.85 4.56
CA THR A 22 19.75 2.31 5.47
C THR A 22 19.16 3.24 6.54
N ILE A 23 19.93 3.49 7.59
CA ILE A 23 19.52 4.43 8.64
C ILE A 23 19.48 5.87 8.12
N GLU A 24 20.34 6.23 7.17
CA GLU A 24 20.38 7.53 6.52
C GLU A 24 19.13 7.75 5.66
N GLU A 25 18.70 6.73 4.91
CA GLU A 25 17.47 6.77 4.13
C GLU A 25 16.25 6.96 5.02
N LEU A 26 16.15 6.20 6.12
CA LEU A 26 15.07 6.34 7.10
C LEU A 26 15.09 7.73 7.75
N SER A 27 16.26 8.19 8.17
CA SER A 27 16.46 9.53 8.76
C SER A 27 16.01 10.63 7.80
N PHE A 28 16.37 10.54 6.53
CA PHE A 28 15.97 11.49 5.50
C PHE A 28 14.44 11.53 5.33
N LEU A 29 13.79 10.37 5.25
CA LEU A 29 12.32 10.28 5.13
C LEU A 29 11.61 10.90 6.33
N LEU A 30 12.07 10.62 7.54
CA LEU A 30 11.54 11.17 8.78
C LEU A 30 11.74 12.70 8.85
N TRP A 31 12.91 13.17 8.43
CA TRP A 31 13.17 14.60 8.36
C TRP A 31 12.23 15.30 7.38
N CYS A 32 12.08 14.79 6.16
CA CYS A 32 11.23 15.39 5.15
C CYS A 32 9.75 15.46 5.55
N THR A 33 9.27 14.51 6.36
CA THR A 33 7.86 14.42 6.75
C THR A 33 7.53 15.19 8.03
N GLN A 34 8.40 15.13 9.06
CA GLN A 34 8.09 15.65 10.40
C GLN A 34 9.29 16.33 11.09
N GLY A 35 10.41 16.54 10.36
CA GLY A 35 11.62 17.14 10.91
C GLY A 35 11.40 18.54 11.49
N VAL A 36 12.01 18.84 12.64
CA VAL A 36 11.96 20.17 13.27
C VAL A 36 13.05 21.06 12.69
N LYS A 37 12.67 22.06 11.92
CA LYS A 37 13.59 23.05 11.34
C LYS A 37 14.04 24.12 12.34
N ARG A 38 13.13 24.54 13.22
CA ARG A 38 13.40 25.61 14.17
C ARG A 38 12.44 25.56 15.36
N VAL A 39 12.96 25.84 16.54
CA VAL A 39 12.19 26.09 17.77
C VAL A 39 12.28 27.59 18.07
N PHE A 40 11.14 28.23 18.31
CA PHE A 40 11.04 29.66 18.55
C PHE A 40 10.68 29.93 20.01
N LYS A 41 11.29 30.96 20.61
CA LYS A 41 11.04 31.41 21.98
C LYS A 41 11.01 30.26 23.01
N ASN A 42 12.12 29.53 23.13
CA ASN A 42 12.32 28.48 24.14
C ASN A 42 11.19 27.41 24.19
N GLY A 43 10.67 27.04 23.02
CA GLY A 43 9.63 26.00 22.92
C GLY A 43 8.21 26.51 22.72
N PHE A 44 8.00 27.82 22.68
CA PHE A 44 6.66 28.38 22.46
C PHE A 44 6.06 27.98 21.10
N MET A 45 6.89 27.82 20.08
CA MET A 45 6.46 27.39 18.74
C MET A 45 7.52 26.55 18.06
N THR A 46 7.10 25.51 17.37
CA THR A 46 7.96 24.62 16.59
C THR A 46 7.59 24.75 15.10
N PHE A 47 8.62 24.87 14.26
CA PHE A 47 8.46 24.86 12.81
C PHE A 47 9.03 23.56 12.25
N LYS A 48 8.18 22.75 11.65
CA LYS A 48 8.56 21.50 11.00
C LYS A 48 8.74 21.67 9.49
N THR A 49 9.16 20.62 8.83
CA THR A 49 9.34 20.55 7.36
C THR A 49 8.02 20.64 6.61
N VAL A 50 6.93 20.17 7.22
CA VAL A 50 5.56 20.31 6.70
C VAL A 50 4.85 21.46 7.44
N PRO A 51 4.12 22.33 6.71
CA PRO A 51 3.33 23.38 7.33
C PRO A 51 2.17 22.80 8.15
N SER A 52 1.83 23.47 9.22
CA SER A 52 0.70 23.11 10.08
C SER A 52 -0.11 24.35 10.46
N ALA A 53 -1.42 24.25 10.47
CA ALA A 53 -2.31 25.34 10.85
C ALA A 53 -1.96 25.85 12.25
N GLY A 54 -1.49 27.11 12.32
CA GLY A 54 -1.06 27.72 13.57
C GLY A 54 0.10 27.02 14.27
N ALA A 55 0.90 26.25 13.56
CA ALA A 55 2.00 25.42 14.05
C ALA A 55 1.54 24.45 15.17
N ARG A 56 0.36 23.84 15.01
CA ARG A 56 -0.22 22.93 16.01
C ARG A 56 0.36 21.53 15.96
N HIS A 57 0.76 21.06 14.76
CA HIS A 57 1.40 19.77 14.57
C HIS A 57 0.68 18.61 15.26
N PRO A 58 -0.58 18.32 14.85
CA PRO A 58 -1.39 17.33 15.55
C PRO A 58 -0.91 15.89 15.35
N PHE A 59 -0.03 15.63 14.37
CA PHE A 59 0.38 14.29 14.00
C PHE A 59 1.60 13.79 14.76
N GLU A 60 1.50 12.53 15.20
CA GLU A 60 2.62 11.70 15.63
C GLU A 60 2.98 10.68 14.53
N THR A 61 4.18 10.15 14.59
CA THR A 61 4.66 9.17 13.60
C THR A 61 5.16 7.93 14.31
N TYR A 62 4.50 6.81 14.04
CA TYR A 62 4.92 5.48 14.46
C TYR A 62 5.48 4.72 13.26
N LEU A 63 6.36 3.77 13.52
CA LEU A 63 7.08 3.04 12.49
C LEU A 63 7.14 1.56 12.83
N VAL A 64 6.67 0.73 11.93
CA VAL A 64 7.06 -0.67 11.91
C VAL A 64 8.35 -0.76 11.08
N LEU A 65 9.44 -1.11 11.73
CA LEU A 65 10.74 -1.33 11.09
C LEU A 65 10.95 -2.84 10.91
N ASN A 66 10.75 -3.32 9.69
CA ASN A 66 10.96 -4.72 9.35
C ASN A 66 12.40 -5.00 8.91
N ARG A 67 12.98 -4.13 8.09
CA ARG A 67 14.31 -4.30 7.49
C ARG A 67 14.99 -2.94 7.31
N VAL A 68 15.61 -2.45 8.38
CA VAL A 68 16.50 -1.27 8.36
C VAL A 68 17.86 -1.70 8.87
N LYS A 69 18.93 -1.42 8.11
CA LYS A 69 20.30 -1.80 8.49
C LYS A 69 20.68 -1.13 9.80
N GLY A 70 21.17 -1.93 10.76
CA GLY A 70 21.64 -1.43 12.06
C GLY A 70 20.55 -1.12 13.08
N ILE A 71 19.27 -1.41 12.76
CA ILE A 71 18.14 -1.23 13.70
C ILE A 71 17.41 -2.57 13.84
N ASN A 72 17.10 -2.96 15.07
CA ASN A 72 16.34 -4.17 15.35
C ASN A 72 14.90 -4.05 14.82
N ARG A 73 14.33 -5.17 14.39
CA ARG A 73 12.92 -5.25 14.00
C ARG A 73 12.02 -4.89 15.18
N GLY A 74 11.05 -3.98 14.95
CA GLY A 74 10.21 -3.51 16.04
C GLY A 74 9.25 -2.41 15.66
N LEU A 75 8.40 -2.06 16.62
CA LEU A 75 7.58 -0.86 16.61
C LEU A 75 8.36 0.28 17.27
N TYR A 76 8.40 1.42 16.61
CA TYR A 76 9.10 2.62 17.06
C TYR A 76 8.18 3.83 16.94
N ARG A 77 8.44 4.84 17.78
CA ARG A 77 7.87 6.18 17.65
C ARG A 77 8.98 7.16 17.25
N TYR A 78 8.73 7.99 16.26
CA TYR A 78 9.62 9.08 15.92
C TYR A 78 9.40 10.27 16.86
N VAL A 79 10.48 10.77 17.44
CA VAL A 79 10.51 11.97 18.27
C VAL A 79 11.16 13.08 17.47
N PRO A 80 10.38 13.99 16.85
CA PRO A 80 10.92 15.03 15.95
C PRO A 80 11.90 15.97 16.66
N HIS A 81 11.63 16.28 17.95
CA HIS A 81 12.54 17.07 18.76
C HIS A 81 13.78 16.24 19.11
N GLY A 82 14.90 16.62 18.53
CA GLY A 82 16.15 15.87 18.64
C GLY A 82 16.32 14.76 17.60
N HIS A 83 15.38 14.58 16.67
CA HIS A 83 15.45 13.63 15.55
C HIS A 83 15.81 12.21 16.00
N LYS A 84 14.99 11.63 16.87
CA LYS A 84 15.25 10.35 17.54
C LYS A 84 14.17 9.32 17.26
N LEU A 85 14.54 8.05 17.41
CA LEU A 85 13.60 6.93 17.46
C LEU A 85 13.48 6.43 18.90
N LEU A 86 12.26 6.27 19.37
CA LEU A 86 11.93 5.60 20.63
C LEU A 86 11.45 4.18 20.29
N PHE A 87 12.16 3.17 20.78
CA PHE A 87 11.74 1.78 20.70
C PHE A 87 10.53 1.55 21.62
N ILE A 88 9.48 0.91 21.10
CA ILE A 88 8.26 0.60 21.87
C ILE A 88 8.23 -0.90 22.18
N LYS A 89 8.23 -1.76 21.16
CA LYS A 89 8.16 -3.22 21.33
C LYS A 89 8.78 -3.99 20.17
N SER A 90 9.19 -5.24 20.43
CA SER A 90 9.58 -6.20 19.39
C SER A 90 8.37 -6.67 18.60
N LEU A 91 8.59 -7.07 17.33
CA LEU A 91 7.52 -7.61 16.47
C LEU A 91 7.57 -9.13 16.34
N GLU A 92 8.46 -9.83 17.07
CA GLU A 92 8.65 -11.28 16.91
C GLU A 92 7.36 -12.07 17.20
N SER A 93 6.60 -11.66 18.23
CA SER A 93 5.33 -12.27 18.62
C SER A 93 4.09 -11.57 18.03
N GLU A 94 4.25 -10.41 17.41
CA GLU A 94 3.14 -9.54 17.00
C GLU A 94 2.90 -9.54 15.48
N PHE A 95 3.71 -10.28 14.73
CA PHE A 95 3.70 -10.17 13.27
C PHE A 95 2.40 -10.71 12.65
N GLU A 96 1.88 -11.83 13.13
CA GLU A 96 0.60 -12.39 12.69
C GLU A 96 -0.58 -11.45 12.99
N ASN A 97 -0.52 -10.76 14.13
CA ASN A 97 -1.50 -9.75 14.49
C ASN A 97 -1.43 -8.56 13.51
N LEU A 98 -0.23 -8.08 13.21
CA LEU A 98 -0.03 -7.00 12.23
C LEU A 98 -0.56 -7.39 10.84
N GLU A 99 -0.41 -8.64 10.41
CA GLU A 99 -0.97 -9.12 9.14
C GLU A 99 -2.50 -8.99 9.09
N LYS A 100 -3.19 -9.41 10.16
CA LYS A 100 -4.65 -9.29 10.27
C LYS A 100 -5.11 -7.84 10.28
N ILE A 101 -4.47 -6.98 11.08
CA ILE A 101 -4.76 -5.55 11.18
C ILE A 101 -4.67 -4.88 9.80
N LEU A 102 -3.68 -5.25 9.01
CA LEU A 102 -3.43 -4.73 7.66
C LEU A 102 -4.18 -5.52 6.57
N LEU A 103 -5.19 -6.31 6.94
CA LEU A 103 -6.06 -7.08 6.04
C LEU A 103 -5.27 -7.97 5.08
N ASN A 104 -4.21 -8.60 5.57
CA ASN A 104 -3.31 -9.50 4.82
C ASN A 104 -2.73 -8.86 3.54
N ARG A 105 -2.57 -7.52 3.51
CA ARG A 105 -2.02 -6.81 2.34
C ARG A 105 -0.51 -7.01 2.26
N ALA A 106 -0.08 -8.01 1.53
CA ALA A 106 1.31 -8.41 1.38
C ALA A 106 2.26 -7.26 1.02
N HIS A 107 1.82 -6.29 0.21
CA HIS A 107 2.66 -5.16 -0.19
C HIS A 107 2.93 -4.18 0.98
N ILE A 108 2.04 -4.09 1.97
CA ILE A 108 2.26 -3.29 3.17
C ILE A 108 3.16 -4.08 4.12
N ILE A 109 2.76 -5.31 4.44
CA ILE A 109 3.41 -6.18 5.42
C ILE A 109 4.88 -6.45 5.04
N ASN A 110 5.15 -6.69 3.75
CA ASN A 110 6.49 -6.98 3.25
C ASN A 110 7.35 -5.73 3.01
N ALA A 111 6.87 -4.53 3.29
CA ALA A 111 7.68 -3.34 3.17
C ALA A 111 8.80 -3.31 4.24
N PRO A 112 9.99 -2.79 3.91
CA PRO A 112 11.05 -2.59 4.90
C PRO A 112 10.65 -1.69 6.06
N VAL A 113 9.84 -0.67 5.78
CA VAL A 113 9.34 0.29 6.77
C VAL A 113 7.87 0.57 6.48
N ILE A 114 7.05 0.63 7.53
CA ILE A 114 5.67 1.10 7.45
C ILE A 114 5.54 2.32 8.36
N PHE A 115 5.17 3.46 7.77
CA PHE A 115 4.82 4.67 8.50
C PHE A 115 3.35 4.60 8.91
N PHE A 116 3.05 4.90 10.16
CA PHE A 116 1.72 5.16 10.68
C PHE A 116 1.68 6.57 11.20
N TRP A 117 0.64 7.30 10.86
CA TRP A 117 0.38 8.61 11.44
C TRP A 117 -0.88 8.55 12.27
N THR A 118 -0.71 8.87 13.55
CA THR A 118 -1.80 9.12 14.47
C THR A 118 -2.04 10.61 14.55
N VAL A 119 -3.24 10.98 14.95
CA VAL A 119 -3.61 12.38 15.20
C VAL A 119 -4.01 12.57 16.66
N VAL A 120 -3.57 13.68 17.26
CA VAL A 120 -4.05 14.21 18.54
C VAL A 120 -4.93 15.42 18.22
N PRO A 121 -6.25 15.24 18.01
CA PRO A 121 -7.15 16.28 17.47
C PRO A 121 -7.16 17.54 18.35
N TYR A 122 -7.08 17.35 19.66
CA TYR A 122 -7.11 18.46 20.63
C TYR A 122 -6.07 19.54 20.34
N ARG A 123 -4.88 19.19 19.81
CA ARG A 123 -3.84 20.18 19.45
C ARG A 123 -4.31 21.22 18.44
N THR A 124 -5.31 20.90 17.64
CA THR A 124 -5.89 21.79 16.62
C THR A 124 -7.27 22.32 17.05
N VAL A 125 -8.11 21.45 17.63
CA VAL A 125 -9.51 21.73 18.00
C VAL A 125 -9.63 22.85 19.01
N TRP A 126 -8.78 22.89 20.05
CA TRP A 126 -8.86 23.94 21.09
C TRP A 126 -8.71 25.35 20.50
N LYS A 127 -7.97 25.49 19.39
CA LYS A 127 -7.76 26.78 18.72
C LYS A 127 -8.79 27.06 17.63
N TYR A 128 -9.10 26.08 16.81
CA TYR A 128 -9.87 26.27 15.58
C TYR A 128 -11.29 25.71 15.62
N LYS A 129 -11.65 24.97 16.66
CA LYS A 129 -13.00 24.38 16.85
C LYS A 129 -13.44 23.56 15.62
N ASN A 130 -14.66 23.76 15.12
CA ASN A 130 -15.27 22.97 14.04
C ASN A 130 -14.47 22.85 12.74
N PRO A 131 -13.72 23.85 12.23
CA PRO A 131 -12.90 23.69 11.05
C PRO A 131 -11.67 22.77 11.20
N SER A 132 -11.36 22.31 12.41
CA SER A 132 -10.12 21.60 12.74
C SER A 132 -9.94 20.31 11.95
N TYR A 133 -10.99 19.51 11.75
CA TYR A 133 -10.93 18.27 11.00
C TYR A 133 -10.49 18.50 9.54
N LYS A 134 -10.95 19.57 8.91
CA LYS A 134 -10.51 19.95 7.56
C LYS A 134 -9.01 20.29 7.54
N MET A 135 -8.54 21.04 8.54
CA MET A 135 -7.12 21.41 8.65
C MET A 135 -6.25 20.16 8.87
N ILE A 136 -6.69 19.25 9.73
CA ILE A 136 -6.04 17.96 9.99
C ILE A 136 -5.95 17.13 8.72
N SER A 137 -7.06 16.99 7.97
CA SER A 137 -7.10 16.22 6.72
C SER A 137 -6.19 16.80 5.63
N ILE A 138 -6.08 18.13 5.55
CA ILE A 138 -5.15 18.78 4.61
C ILE A 138 -3.70 18.52 5.04
N GLU A 139 -3.38 18.59 6.33
CA GLU A 139 -2.02 18.45 6.83
C GLU A 139 -1.47 17.03 6.61
N ILE A 140 -2.28 15.97 6.85
CA ILE A 140 -1.84 14.60 6.56
C ILE A 140 -1.54 14.37 5.08
N GLY A 141 -2.32 14.99 4.19
CA GLY A 141 -2.05 14.98 2.75
C GLY A 141 -0.70 15.61 2.40
N MET A 142 -0.32 16.71 3.06
CA MET A 142 0.97 17.36 2.88
C MET A 142 2.12 16.50 3.41
N ILE A 143 1.94 15.85 4.56
CA ILE A 143 2.92 14.93 5.15
C ILE A 143 3.15 13.75 4.18
N CYS A 144 2.07 13.15 3.70
CA CYS A 144 2.14 12.01 2.79
C CYS A 144 2.78 12.39 1.45
N GLN A 145 2.45 13.55 0.87
CA GLN A 145 3.08 14.02 -0.36
C GLN A 145 4.58 14.24 -0.17
N ASN A 146 5.02 14.77 0.97
CA ASN A 146 6.45 14.89 1.26
C ASN A 146 7.12 13.51 1.34
N LEU A 147 6.44 12.48 1.91
CA LEU A 147 6.97 11.12 1.92
C LEU A 147 7.12 10.56 0.49
N TYR A 148 6.12 10.78 -0.37
CA TYR A 148 6.20 10.36 -1.79
C TYR A 148 7.41 10.95 -2.49
N LEU A 149 7.59 12.27 -2.38
CA LEU A 149 8.69 12.98 -3.04
C LEU A 149 10.05 12.61 -2.46
N ALA A 150 10.14 12.51 -1.13
CA ALA A 150 11.37 12.10 -0.45
C ALA A 150 11.75 10.66 -0.80
N SER A 151 10.77 9.74 -0.86
CA SER A 151 11.01 8.35 -1.27
C SER A 151 11.56 8.30 -2.69
N GLU A 152 10.92 8.97 -3.64
CA GLU A 152 11.36 9.02 -5.04
C GLU A 152 12.78 9.59 -5.16
N ALA A 153 13.09 10.66 -4.40
CA ALA A 153 14.39 11.33 -4.44
C ALA A 153 15.56 10.40 -4.04
N ILE A 154 15.32 9.37 -3.23
CA ILE A 154 16.35 8.41 -2.77
C ILE A 154 16.21 7.02 -3.41
N GLY A 155 15.43 6.90 -4.50
CA GLY A 155 15.19 5.63 -5.19
C GLY A 155 14.40 4.62 -4.34
N CYS A 156 13.58 5.10 -3.43
CA CYS A 156 12.53 4.35 -2.74
C CYS A 156 11.16 4.63 -3.37
N GLY A 157 10.17 3.86 -2.99
CA GLY A 157 8.78 4.08 -3.38
C GLY A 157 7.86 3.93 -2.19
N THR A 158 6.67 4.50 -2.28
CA THR A 158 5.63 4.41 -1.26
C THR A 158 4.24 4.38 -1.87
N CYS A 159 3.25 3.95 -1.10
CA CYS A 159 1.84 4.07 -1.43
C CYS A 159 1.03 4.27 -0.16
N GLY A 160 0.63 5.51 0.12
CA GLY A 160 -0.23 5.81 1.26
C GLY A 160 -1.62 5.19 1.14
N THR A 161 -2.19 4.78 2.26
CA THR A 161 -3.53 4.18 2.37
C THR A 161 -4.14 4.41 3.75
N GLU A 162 -5.48 4.40 3.78
CA GLU A 162 -6.32 4.44 4.97
C GLU A 162 -7.00 3.08 5.25
N ILE A 163 -6.54 2.01 4.57
CA ILE A 163 -7.18 0.71 4.64
C ILE A 163 -6.47 -0.17 5.69
N TYR A 164 -7.06 -0.26 6.87
CA TYR A 164 -6.66 -1.08 8.03
C TYR A 164 -7.87 -1.24 8.98
N ILE A 165 -7.76 -2.11 9.99
CA ILE A 165 -8.78 -2.24 11.03
C ILE A 165 -8.47 -1.22 12.14
N GLN A 166 -9.29 -0.17 12.26
CA GLN A 166 -9.05 1.00 13.12
C GLN A 166 -8.68 0.64 14.56
N ASP A 167 -9.62 0.05 15.30
CA ASP A 167 -9.45 -0.22 16.74
C ASP A 167 -8.24 -1.10 17.02
N GLN A 168 -8.03 -2.13 16.19
CA GLN A 168 -6.89 -3.04 16.32
C GLN A 168 -5.55 -2.36 15.98
N THR A 169 -5.56 -1.38 15.08
CA THR A 169 -4.36 -0.61 14.73
C THR A 169 -4.00 0.33 15.88
N ASP A 170 -4.98 0.99 16.48
CA ASP A 170 -4.78 1.88 17.62
C ASP A 170 -4.25 1.10 18.83
N ASP A 171 -4.84 -0.06 19.15
CA ASP A 171 -4.35 -0.99 20.17
C ASP A 171 -2.90 -1.46 19.89
N PHE A 172 -2.62 -1.83 18.63
CA PHE A 172 -1.27 -2.25 18.23
C PHE A 172 -0.23 -1.15 18.42
N LEU A 173 -0.57 0.10 18.12
CA LEU A 173 0.30 1.26 18.32
C LEU A 173 0.37 1.69 19.80
N GLY A 174 -0.60 1.28 20.64
CA GLY A 174 -0.72 1.63 22.04
C GLY A 174 -1.31 3.03 22.24
N VAL A 175 -2.25 3.44 21.38
CA VAL A 175 -3.04 4.66 21.50
C VAL A 175 -4.48 4.32 21.86
N ASP A 176 -5.23 5.28 22.40
CA ASP A 176 -6.55 5.04 23.01
C ASP A 176 -7.73 5.04 22.03
N GLY A 177 -7.49 5.44 20.78
CA GLY A 177 -8.53 5.54 19.76
C GLY A 177 -9.48 6.75 19.90
N GLU A 178 -9.31 7.58 20.94
CA GLU A 178 -10.15 8.75 21.26
C GLU A 178 -9.33 10.05 21.25
N ASP A 179 -8.40 10.20 22.17
CA ASP A 179 -7.53 11.36 22.29
C ASP A 179 -6.37 11.30 21.28
N GLU A 180 -5.91 10.10 20.93
CA GLU A 180 -4.98 9.82 19.85
C GLU A 180 -5.45 8.59 19.07
N PHE A 181 -5.56 8.69 17.74
CA PHE A 181 -5.95 7.58 16.86
C PHE A 181 -5.25 7.62 15.52
N THR A 182 -5.15 6.45 14.87
CA THR A 182 -4.54 6.29 13.56
C THR A 182 -5.42 6.91 12.46
N VAL A 183 -4.82 7.62 11.52
CA VAL A 183 -5.53 8.22 10.38
C VAL A 183 -4.98 7.82 9.02
N PHE A 184 -3.72 7.39 8.94
CA PHE A 184 -3.09 7.07 7.68
C PHE A 184 -1.86 6.19 7.87
N LEU A 185 -1.53 5.40 6.87
CA LEU A 185 -0.28 4.64 6.84
C LEU A 185 0.34 4.62 5.45
N ALA A 186 1.65 4.37 5.38
CA ALA A 186 2.37 4.25 4.11
C ALA A 186 3.55 3.27 4.23
N PRO A 187 3.54 2.16 3.48
CA PRO A 187 4.70 1.31 3.33
C PRO A 187 5.76 2.01 2.48
N VAL A 188 7.02 1.85 2.83
CA VAL A 188 8.17 2.37 2.07
C VAL A 188 9.18 1.25 1.84
N GLY A 189 9.72 1.18 0.63
CA GLY A 189 10.76 0.23 0.25
C GLY A 189 11.40 0.53 -1.09
N LYS A 190 12.40 -0.26 -1.48
CA LYS A 190 12.97 -0.19 -2.82
C LYS A 190 11.98 -0.79 -3.82
N PRO A 191 11.50 -0.02 -4.83
CA PRO A 191 10.52 -0.52 -5.78
C PRO A 191 11.03 -1.76 -6.51
N ALA A 192 10.18 -2.77 -6.64
CA ALA A 192 10.42 -3.87 -7.58
C ALA A 192 10.01 -3.43 -8.99
N ALA A 193 10.57 -4.08 -9.99
CA ALA A 193 10.16 -3.85 -11.38
C ALA A 193 8.63 -4.07 -11.51
N LYS A 194 7.98 -3.21 -12.30
CA LYS A 194 6.57 -3.43 -12.65
C LYS A 194 6.47 -4.76 -13.39
N LEU A 195 5.46 -5.56 -13.04
CA LEU A 195 5.07 -6.67 -13.92
C LEU A 195 4.44 -6.03 -15.16
N GLU A 196 5.13 -6.22 -16.29
CA GLU A 196 4.55 -5.89 -17.58
C GLU A 196 3.72 -7.07 -18.06
N ILE A 197 2.68 -6.82 -18.83
CA ILE A 197 1.80 -7.85 -19.38
C ILE A 197 2.60 -8.90 -20.16
N THR A 198 3.64 -8.48 -20.87
CA THR A 198 4.57 -9.34 -21.62
C THR A 198 5.38 -10.31 -20.75
N ASN A 199 5.59 -9.96 -19.46
CA ASN A 199 6.28 -10.83 -18.51
C ASN A 199 5.31 -11.70 -17.69
N PHE A 200 4.02 -11.36 -17.73
CA PHE A 200 2.96 -12.11 -17.05
C PHE A 200 2.41 -13.21 -17.96
N LEU A 201 2.24 -12.91 -19.25
CA LEU A 201 1.73 -13.83 -20.25
C LEU A 201 2.88 -14.52 -21.01
N SER A 202 2.67 -15.75 -21.40
CA SER A 202 3.53 -16.48 -22.31
C SER A 202 3.27 -16.06 -23.78
N ASN A 203 3.88 -16.74 -24.74
CA ASN A 203 3.66 -16.42 -26.16
C ASN A 203 2.20 -16.67 -26.58
N PRO A 204 1.59 -15.79 -27.42
CA PRO A 204 0.24 -15.99 -27.92
C PRO A 204 0.10 -17.22 -28.80
N GLN A 205 -1.06 -17.87 -28.73
CA GLN A 205 -1.40 -19.02 -29.59
C GLN A 205 -2.53 -18.65 -30.55
N ASN A 206 -2.38 -18.97 -31.83
CA ASN A 206 -3.34 -18.61 -32.85
C ASN A 206 -4.54 -19.58 -32.95
N ASN A 207 -4.40 -20.82 -32.44
CA ASN A 207 -5.45 -21.84 -32.47
C ASN A 207 -5.71 -22.35 -31.05
N VAL A 208 -6.76 -21.83 -30.43
CA VAL A 208 -7.23 -22.26 -29.09
C VAL A 208 -8.48 -23.11 -29.24
N ASP A 209 -8.50 -24.28 -28.62
CA ASP A 209 -9.69 -25.13 -28.57
C ASP A 209 -10.71 -24.56 -27.61
N LEU A 210 -11.80 -24.02 -28.17
CA LEU A 210 -12.88 -23.41 -27.39
C LEU A 210 -13.55 -24.38 -26.38
N ASN A 211 -13.49 -25.70 -26.63
CA ASN A 211 -14.03 -26.70 -25.70
C ASN A 211 -13.19 -26.76 -24.40
N LYS A 212 -11.92 -26.45 -24.46
CA LYS A 212 -11.07 -26.38 -23.25
C LYS A 212 -11.43 -25.19 -22.36
N LEU A 213 -11.95 -24.10 -22.92
CA LEU A 213 -12.34 -22.91 -22.18
C LEU A 213 -13.49 -23.21 -21.21
N LYS A 214 -14.36 -24.18 -21.52
CA LYS A 214 -15.46 -24.58 -20.64
C LYS A 214 -14.97 -25.10 -19.29
N LYS A 215 -13.76 -25.67 -19.24
CA LYS A 215 -13.15 -26.14 -17.99
C LYS A 215 -12.75 -24.99 -17.05
N LEU A 216 -12.62 -23.77 -17.55
CA LEU A 216 -12.23 -22.60 -16.78
C LEU A 216 -13.40 -21.90 -16.08
N GLU A 217 -14.64 -22.28 -16.43
CA GLU A 217 -15.83 -21.80 -15.71
C GLU A 217 -15.79 -22.24 -14.25
N GLY A 218 -16.14 -21.37 -13.35
CA GLY A 218 -16.19 -21.67 -11.93
C GLY A 218 -16.01 -20.43 -11.04
N LYS A 219 -16.06 -20.70 -9.74
CA LYS A 219 -15.82 -19.70 -8.70
C LYS A 219 -14.39 -19.78 -8.23
N TYR A 220 -13.81 -18.60 -7.98
CA TYR A 220 -12.44 -18.44 -7.50
C TYR A 220 -12.45 -17.54 -6.27
N SER A 221 -11.82 -17.99 -5.20
CA SER A 221 -11.77 -17.30 -3.91
C SER A 221 -10.35 -16.81 -3.59
N GLY A 222 -10.24 -15.58 -3.15
CA GLY A 222 -9.00 -14.92 -2.74
C GLY A 222 -9.30 -13.69 -1.91
N VAL A 223 -8.74 -12.55 -2.28
CA VAL A 223 -9.02 -11.25 -1.63
C VAL A 223 -10.50 -10.84 -1.77
N ILE A 224 -11.11 -11.28 -2.86
CA ILE A 224 -12.55 -11.17 -3.18
C ILE A 224 -12.98 -12.47 -3.84
N GLU A 225 -14.28 -12.70 -3.97
CA GLU A 225 -14.81 -13.77 -4.79
C GLU A 225 -14.93 -13.33 -6.24
N LEU A 226 -14.50 -14.19 -7.16
CA LEU A 226 -14.59 -14.01 -8.61
C LEU A 226 -15.33 -15.19 -9.21
N ASP A 227 -16.08 -14.96 -10.26
CA ASP A 227 -16.77 -15.99 -11.02
C ASP A 227 -16.37 -15.89 -12.50
N ILE A 228 -16.09 -17.00 -13.12
CA ILE A 228 -15.77 -17.10 -14.57
C ILE A 228 -16.95 -17.78 -15.25
N LYS A 229 -17.52 -17.11 -16.24
CA LYS A 229 -18.66 -17.60 -17.03
C LYS A 229 -18.43 -17.51 -18.51
N ILE A 230 -18.99 -18.45 -19.25
CA ILE A 230 -19.07 -18.39 -20.71
C ILE A 230 -20.44 -17.80 -21.09
N LYS A 231 -20.40 -16.75 -21.93
CA LYS A 231 -21.55 -16.11 -22.56
C LYS A 231 -21.26 -15.95 -24.04
N ASP A 232 -22.13 -16.43 -24.89
CA ASP A 232 -22.02 -16.35 -26.37
C ASP A 232 -20.64 -16.80 -26.91
N GLY A 233 -20.07 -17.86 -26.31
CA GLY A 233 -18.77 -18.42 -26.73
C GLY A 233 -17.54 -17.62 -26.23
N SER A 234 -17.72 -16.60 -25.41
CA SER A 234 -16.66 -15.80 -24.82
C SER A 234 -16.63 -15.97 -23.30
N LEU A 235 -15.42 -15.93 -22.73
CA LEU A 235 -15.22 -15.93 -21.29
C LEU A 235 -15.41 -14.53 -20.71
N PHE A 236 -16.06 -14.47 -19.54
CA PHE A 236 -16.23 -13.26 -18.75
C PHE A 236 -15.78 -13.48 -17.32
N LEU A 237 -15.07 -12.50 -16.80
CA LEU A 237 -14.79 -12.37 -15.37
C LEU A 237 -15.92 -11.57 -14.73
N ILE A 238 -16.62 -12.18 -13.78
CA ILE A 238 -17.75 -11.59 -13.08
C ILE A 238 -17.29 -11.11 -11.71
N LEU A 239 -17.57 -9.85 -11.43
CA LEU A 239 -17.30 -9.17 -10.17
C LEU A 239 -18.61 -8.61 -9.60
N SER A 240 -18.65 -8.27 -8.30
CA SER A 240 -19.77 -7.56 -7.69
C SER A 240 -20.07 -6.21 -8.35
N SER A 241 -19.07 -5.59 -8.96
CA SER A 241 -19.15 -4.28 -9.65
C SER A 241 -19.45 -4.38 -11.14
N GLY A 242 -19.55 -5.57 -11.73
CA GLY A 242 -19.84 -5.78 -13.16
C GLY A 242 -19.06 -6.95 -13.77
N GLU A 243 -19.07 -7.02 -15.08
CA GLU A 243 -18.42 -8.09 -15.84
C GLU A 243 -17.39 -7.55 -16.83
N ILE A 244 -16.31 -8.33 -17.05
CA ILE A 244 -15.22 -7.99 -17.96
C ILE A 244 -15.08 -9.12 -18.98
N ALA A 245 -15.12 -8.78 -20.27
CA ALA A 245 -14.81 -9.74 -21.32
C ALA A 245 -13.32 -10.10 -21.34
N LEU A 246 -13.03 -11.39 -21.49
CA LEU A 246 -11.68 -11.93 -21.52
C LEU A 246 -11.33 -12.29 -22.97
N LYS A 247 -10.39 -11.56 -23.57
CA LYS A 247 -9.84 -11.89 -24.90
C LYS A 247 -8.80 -12.98 -24.76
N ILE A 248 -8.91 -14.01 -25.57
CA ILE A 248 -8.00 -15.16 -25.60
C ILE A 248 -6.59 -14.69 -26.01
N HIS A 249 -5.59 -15.00 -25.19
CA HIS A 249 -4.18 -14.89 -25.51
C HIS A 249 -3.59 -16.26 -25.85
N ASN A 250 -3.93 -17.28 -25.04
CA ASN A 250 -3.73 -18.70 -25.27
C ASN A 250 -4.78 -19.53 -24.49
N GLU A 251 -4.59 -20.87 -24.36
CA GLU A 251 -5.56 -21.75 -23.71
C GLU A 251 -5.83 -21.43 -22.22
N THR A 252 -4.90 -20.78 -21.53
CA THR A 252 -4.99 -20.49 -20.09
C THR A 252 -4.78 -19.03 -19.74
N GLU A 253 -4.44 -18.20 -20.71
CA GLU A 253 -4.08 -16.79 -20.48
C GLU A 253 -4.96 -15.88 -21.34
N PHE A 254 -5.47 -14.81 -20.71
CA PHE A 254 -6.44 -13.92 -21.30
C PHE A 254 -6.08 -12.47 -21.01
N ILE A 255 -6.37 -11.59 -21.98
CA ILE A 255 -6.24 -10.14 -21.84
C ILE A 255 -7.63 -9.56 -21.67
N THR A 256 -7.81 -8.64 -20.73
CA THR A 256 -9.10 -7.97 -20.53
C THR A 256 -9.30 -6.82 -21.51
N GLU A 257 -10.53 -6.62 -21.95
CA GLU A 257 -10.92 -5.35 -22.55
C GLU A 257 -11.01 -4.29 -21.48
N TRP A 258 -10.48 -3.10 -21.78
CA TRP A 258 -10.49 -2.01 -20.81
C TRP A 258 -11.95 -1.59 -20.51
N ASN A 259 -12.34 -1.70 -19.23
CA ASN A 259 -13.61 -1.22 -18.74
C ASN A 259 -13.36 -0.31 -17.51
N PRO A 260 -13.59 1.02 -17.62
CA PRO A 260 -13.29 1.97 -16.54
C PRO A 260 -14.15 1.78 -15.29
N ALA A 261 -15.28 1.07 -15.38
CA ALA A 261 -16.20 0.83 -14.28
C ALA A 261 -15.80 -0.37 -13.40
N VAL A 262 -14.91 -1.22 -13.90
CA VAL A 262 -14.53 -2.47 -13.22
C VAL A 262 -13.01 -2.54 -13.12
N TRP A 263 -12.52 -2.57 -11.92
CA TRP A 263 -11.13 -2.75 -11.51
C TRP A 263 -10.13 -2.96 -12.67
N GLN A 264 -9.09 -2.18 -12.67
CA GLN A 264 -8.02 -2.06 -13.67
C GLN A 264 -7.27 -3.39 -13.91
N ILE A 265 -8.00 -4.46 -14.22
CA ILE A 265 -7.44 -5.78 -14.53
C ILE A 265 -6.93 -5.73 -15.98
N LEU A 266 -5.68 -6.13 -16.19
CA LEU A 266 -5.05 -6.21 -17.51
C LEU A 266 -5.10 -7.59 -18.10
N ALA A 267 -4.86 -8.62 -17.29
CA ALA A 267 -4.75 -9.98 -17.74
C ALA A 267 -5.13 -10.98 -16.65
N VAL A 268 -5.53 -12.16 -17.09
CA VAL A 268 -5.89 -13.30 -16.24
C VAL A 268 -5.14 -14.52 -16.76
N LYS A 269 -4.59 -15.31 -15.83
CA LYS A 269 -3.88 -16.56 -16.10
C LYS A 269 -4.40 -17.66 -15.21
N PHE A 270 -4.78 -18.79 -15.78
CA PHE A 270 -5.21 -19.98 -15.05
C PHE A 270 -4.04 -20.95 -14.88
N LEU A 271 -3.93 -21.52 -13.70
CA LEU A 271 -3.03 -22.63 -13.40
C LEU A 271 -3.86 -23.91 -13.35
N LEU A 272 -3.43 -24.91 -14.11
CA LEU A 272 -4.16 -26.17 -14.26
C LEU A 272 -3.39 -27.32 -13.57
N ASP A 273 -4.11 -28.34 -13.14
CA ASP A 273 -3.54 -29.63 -12.73
C ASP A 273 -3.15 -30.49 -13.96
N ASP A 274 -2.63 -31.68 -13.70
CA ASP A 274 -2.23 -32.65 -14.74
C ASP A 274 -3.42 -33.16 -15.56
N GLU A 275 -4.66 -33.01 -15.10
CA GLU A 275 -5.89 -33.38 -15.80
C GLU A 275 -6.52 -32.20 -16.55
N GLY A 276 -5.84 -31.02 -16.51
CA GLY A 276 -6.28 -29.80 -17.17
C GLY A 276 -7.46 -29.12 -16.48
N ARG A 277 -7.64 -29.32 -15.16
CA ARG A 277 -8.63 -28.62 -14.35
C ARG A 277 -7.98 -27.39 -13.69
N PRO A 278 -8.68 -26.26 -13.60
CA PRO A 278 -8.12 -25.07 -12.96
C PRO A 278 -7.98 -25.28 -11.43
N THR A 279 -6.76 -25.10 -10.94
CA THR A 279 -6.46 -25.12 -9.50
C THR A 279 -6.48 -23.73 -8.91
N SER A 280 -6.03 -22.75 -9.68
CA SER A 280 -6.02 -21.36 -9.29
C SER A 280 -6.01 -20.43 -10.50
N MET A 281 -6.26 -19.15 -10.25
CA MET A 281 -6.24 -18.09 -11.23
C MET A 281 -5.37 -16.93 -10.71
N GLU A 282 -4.50 -16.41 -11.55
CA GLU A 282 -3.74 -15.19 -11.28
C GLU A 282 -4.31 -14.03 -12.07
N VAL A 283 -4.45 -12.88 -11.42
CA VAL A 283 -4.98 -11.64 -12.03
C VAL A 283 -3.92 -10.56 -11.98
N LEU A 284 -3.58 -9.98 -13.11
CA LEU A 284 -2.67 -8.84 -13.25
C LEU A 284 -3.47 -7.55 -13.41
N THR A 285 -3.14 -6.53 -12.62
CA THR A 285 -3.74 -5.20 -12.72
C THR A 285 -2.86 -4.20 -13.46
N ILE A 286 -3.42 -3.09 -13.94
CA ILE A 286 -2.68 -2.00 -14.61
C ILE A 286 -1.59 -1.38 -13.72
N ASN A 287 -1.70 -1.52 -12.40
CA ASN A 287 -0.68 -1.06 -11.46
C ASN A 287 0.47 -2.05 -11.31
N GLY A 288 0.46 -3.16 -12.06
CA GLY A 288 1.46 -4.22 -12.00
C GLY A 288 1.38 -5.07 -10.72
N LEU A 289 0.23 -5.09 -10.03
CA LEU A 289 -0.07 -6.03 -8.95
C LEU A 289 -0.60 -7.32 -9.54
N SER A 290 -0.19 -8.46 -8.99
CA SER A 290 -0.82 -9.74 -9.24
C SER A 290 -1.50 -10.25 -7.97
N PHE A 291 -2.64 -10.90 -8.14
CA PHE A 291 -3.42 -11.54 -7.09
C PHE A 291 -3.71 -12.98 -7.50
N SER A 292 -3.62 -13.89 -6.53
CA SER A 292 -3.95 -15.31 -6.75
C SER A 292 -5.30 -15.62 -6.12
N PHE A 293 -6.08 -16.43 -6.82
CA PHE A 293 -7.41 -16.89 -6.41
C PHE A 293 -7.44 -18.40 -6.58
N ASN A 294 -7.86 -19.12 -5.56
CA ASN A 294 -7.99 -20.58 -5.63
C ASN A 294 -9.35 -20.96 -6.22
N SER A 295 -9.38 -22.02 -7.02
CA SER A 295 -10.63 -22.61 -7.50
C SER A 295 -11.46 -23.09 -6.30
N VAL A 296 -12.74 -22.78 -6.31
CA VAL A 296 -13.71 -23.27 -5.31
C VAL A 296 -14.51 -24.37 -5.99
N GLU A 297 -14.41 -25.60 -5.45
CA GLU A 297 -15.19 -26.75 -5.91
C GLU A 297 -16.70 -26.55 -5.78
#